data_c4bbe276235e8b6580a6153f4dccd103
#
_entry.id   c4bbe276235e8b6580a6153f4dccd103
#
_cell.length_a   1.000
_cell.length_b   1.000
_cell.length_c   1.000
_cell.angle_alpha   90.00
_cell.angle_beta   90.00
_cell.angle_gamma   90.00
#
_symmetry.space_group_name_H-M   'P 1'
#
loop_
_entity.id
_entity.type
_entity.pdbx_description
1 polymer ?
#
loop_
_entity_poly.entity_id
_entity_poly.type
_entity_poly.pdbx_seq_one_letter_code
_entity_poly.pdbx_strand_id
1 'polypeptide(L)'
;QFNVMPERYKDYSLLELYDELDISMRYIAYYTEIPSPVGLKYTDKVKINEKEVDSECRLITIDTPYGELTREIRLTSDRNWRTSRSCIKTREDIKKATWLFRNTEFYFIEENFDKGDKFIGDRGEPQFFLPRSPYQSLHVDSSWMTLEDLIYAITDLPSEIEELMNAIDESYDRLYEEIISCRDKVRIINFGENIDAYLLSLKYFEEYLVPFWEKRSNQLRRAGIYTHIHIDGHFRPILKYLKDLPFDGLEALTPEPQGDVLIEEMKEYIGDKVLLDGIPAILFLPIYSREELYSCMEKLIRLFHPRLILGISDEIPEGVDEEGIERVRWISEYCKSFKTGKGDSYGL
;
A
#
# COMPACT_ATOMS: atom_id res chain seq x y z
N GLN A 1 -7.30 -9.20 12.77
CA GLN A 1 -7.67 -10.31 11.85
C GLN A 1 -7.41 -11.69 12.47
N PHE A 2 -6.40 -11.86 13.31
CA PHE A 2 -6.20 -13.13 14.02
C PHE A 2 -7.36 -13.52 14.96
N ASN A 3 -8.23 -12.60 15.34
CA ASN A 3 -9.41 -12.87 16.16
C ASN A 3 -10.46 -13.75 15.46
N VAL A 4 -10.34 -14.00 14.18
CA VAL A 4 -11.22 -14.84 13.36
C VAL A 4 -10.50 -16.06 12.77
N MET A 5 -9.28 -16.37 13.23
CA MET A 5 -8.58 -17.57 12.81
C MET A 5 -9.31 -18.83 13.26
N PRO A 6 -9.38 -19.88 12.43
CA PRO A 6 -9.93 -21.17 12.81
C PRO A 6 -9.29 -21.71 14.09
N GLU A 7 -10.06 -22.46 14.88
CA GLU A 7 -9.64 -22.99 16.19
C GLU A 7 -8.28 -23.71 16.16
N ARG A 8 -8.01 -24.43 15.05
CA ARG A 8 -6.73 -25.13 14.84
C ARG A 8 -5.52 -24.19 14.82
N TYR A 9 -5.68 -22.95 14.37
CA TYR A 9 -4.58 -22.00 14.14
C TYR A 9 -4.58 -20.83 15.13
N LYS A 10 -5.52 -20.79 16.07
CA LYS A 10 -5.70 -19.65 16.98
C LYS A 10 -4.45 -19.30 17.82
N ASP A 11 -3.66 -20.31 18.14
CA ASP A 11 -2.45 -20.17 18.96
C ASP A 11 -1.17 -20.09 18.11
N TYR A 12 -1.27 -20.10 16.78
CA TYR A 12 -0.11 -19.98 15.89
C TYR A 12 0.37 -18.52 15.87
N SER A 13 1.69 -18.36 15.98
CA SER A 13 2.33 -17.11 15.56
C SER A 13 2.24 -16.96 14.04
N LEU A 14 2.47 -15.73 13.56
CA LEU A 14 2.50 -15.46 12.12
C LEU A 14 3.52 -16.36 11.40
N LEU A 15 4.72 -16.51 11.95
CA LEU A 15 5.77 -17.34 11.34
C LEU A 15 5.38 -18.82 11.30
N GLU A 16 4.83 -19.37 12.38
CA GLU A 16 4.36 -20.76 12.42
C GLU A 16 3.28 -21.02 11.36
N LEU A 17 2.38 -20.05 11.14
CA LEU A 17 1.36 -20.17 10.11
C LEU A 17 1.97 -20.17 8.69
N TYR A 18 2.91 -19.27 8.43
CA TYR A 18 3.59 -19.18 7.14
C TYR A 18 4.43 -20.43 6.87
N ASP A 19 5.13 -20.95 7.89
CA ASP A 19 5.93 -22.19 7.78
C ASP A 19 5.02 -23.42 7.59
N GLU A 20 3.90 -23.52 8.31
CA GLU A 20 2.92 -24.61 8.16
C GLU A 20 2.28 -24.65 6.77
N LEU A 21 2.01 -23.48 6.20
CA LEU A 21 1.42 -23.35 4.86
C LEU A 21 2.49 -23.34 3.75
N ASP A 22 3.76 -23.20 4.12
CA ASP A 22 4.90 -23.06 3.23
C ASP A 22 4.68 -22.01 2.14
N ILE A 23 4.35 -20.79 2.60
CA ILE A 23 4.09 -19.62 1.78
C ILE A 23 5.10 -18.51 2.02
N SER A 24 5.32 -17.67 1.01
CA SER A 24 6.27 -16.56 1.10
C SER A 24 5.75 -15.40 1.89
N MET A 25 6.66 -14.68 2.56
CA MET A 25 6.41 -13.47 3.32
C MET A 25 7.17 -12.30 2.68
N ARG A 26 6.60 -11.08 2.71
CA ARG A 26 7.28 -9.92 2.13
C ARG A 26 7.24 -8.65 2.96
N TYR A 27 6.18 -8.36 3.71
CA TYR A 27 6.03 -7.10 4.43
C TYR A 27 6.60 -7.14 5.83
N ILE A 28 7.46 -6.15 6.16
CA ILE A 28 8.13 -6.04 7.46
C ILE A 28 7.13 -5.64 8.56
N ALA A 29 6.41 -4.55 8.36
CA ALA A 29 5.61 -3.93 9.42
C ALA A 29 4.11 -4.20 9.32
N TYR A 30 3.70 -5.06 8.39
CA TYR A 30 2.29 -5.36 8.16
C TYR A 30 1.91 -6.68 8.83
N TYR A 31 1.02 -6.63 9.81
CA TYR A 31 0.63 -7.76 10.67
C TYR A 31 1.78 -8.42 11.44
N THR A 32 2.91 -7.77 11.55
CA THR A 32 4.04 -8.19 12.37
C THR A 32 4.16 -7.26 13.58
N GLU A 33 4.92 -7.67 14.58
CA GLU A 33 5.28 -6.79 15.71
C GLU A 33 6.52 -5.92 15.38
N ILE A 34 7.06 -6.01 14.18
CA ILE A 34 8.22 -5.26 13.75
C ILE A 34 7.81 -3.81 13.46
N PRO A 35 8.45 -2.82 14.06
CA PRO A 35 8.17 -1.42 13.78
C PRO A 35 8.49 -1.06 12.31
N SER A 36 7.74 -0.09 11.76
CA SER A 36 7.96 0.40 10.40
C SER A 36 9.40 0.90 10.21
N PRO A 37 10.05 0.59 9.07
CA PRO A 37 11.30 1.21 8.66
C PRO A 37 11.18 2.69 8.28
N VAL A 38 9.97 3.21 8.18
CA VAL A 38 9.70 4.62 7.88
C VAL A 38 9.40 5.37 9.17
N GLY A 39 10.25 6.31 9.52
CA GLY A 39 10.09 7.22 10.63
C GLY A 39 9.64 8.61 10.18
N LEU A 40 9.03 9.32 11.11
CA LEU A 40 8.64 10.71 10.94
C LEU A 40 9.12 11.51 12.16
N LYS A 41 9.68 12.69 11.91
CA LYS A 41 10.05 13.63 12.96
C LYS A 41 9.66 15.05 12.57
N TYR A 42 9.47 15.86 13.59
CA TYR A 42 9.22 17.29 13.45
C TYR A 42 10.43 18.08 13.93
N THR A 43 10.61 19.30 13.40
CA THR A 43 11.57 20.24 13.97
C THR A 43 11.08 20.70 15.35
N ASP A 44 11.99 21.23 16.16
CA ASP A 44 11.68 21.74 17.51
C ASP A 44 10.65 22.89 17.53
N LYS A 45 10.34 23.43 16.35
CA LYS A 45 9.31 24.47 16.18
C LYS A 45 7.90 23.95 16.25
N VAL A 46 7.68 22.67 15.95
CA VAL A 46 6.37 22.02 15.93
C VAL A 46 6.03 21.51 17.32
N LYS A 47 4.88 21.92 17.84
CA LYS A 47 4.34 21.41 19.10
C LYS A 47 3.03 20.70 18.81
N ILE A 48 2.92 19.48 19.28
CA ILE A 48 1.73 18.65 19.15
C ILE A 48 1.21 18.35 20.55
N ASN A 49 -0.06 18.65 20.77
CA ASN A 49 -0.75 18.39 22.01
C ASN A 49 -1.88 17.39 21.74
N GLU A 50 -1.94 16.33 22.53
CA GLU A 50 -3.04 15.37 22.51
C GLU A 50 -3.82 15.51 23.79
N LYS A 51 -5.13 15.69 23.69
CA LYS A 51 -6.06 15.80 24.81
C LYS A 51 -7.12 14.72 24.68
N GLU A 52 -7.21 13.87 25.67
CA GLU A 52 -8.32 12.94 25.83
C GLU A 52 -9.59 13.73 26.17
N VAL A 53 -10.62 13.59 25.35
CA VAL A 53 -11.92 14.19 25.55
C VAL A 53 -12.82 13.24 26.34
N ASP A 54 -12.79 11.96 25.94
CA ASP A 54 -13.39 10.82 26.62
C ASP A 54 -12.63 9.53 26.23
N SER A 55 -13.09 8.37 26.70
CA SER A 55 -12.42 7.06 26.46
C SER A 55 -12.34 6.66 24.98
N GLU A 56 -13.15 7.28 24.12
CA GLU A 56 -13.26 6.96 22.68
C GLU A 56 -12.98 8.18 21.79
N CYS A 57 -12.59 9.32 22.37
CA CYS A 57 -12.38 10.55 21.62
C CYS A 57 -11.12 11.28 22.09
N ARG A 58 -10.26 11.64 21.15
CA ARG A 58 -9.07 12.46 21.39
C ARG A 58 -9.01 13.62 20.42
N LEU A 59 -8.53 14.74 20.92
CA LEU A 59 -8.29 15.96 20.16
C LEU A 59 -6.77 16.14 20.02
N ILE A 60 -6.31 16.22 18.78
CA ILE A 60 -4.90 16.48 18.47
C ILE A 60 -4.80 17.91 17.95
N THR A 61 -4.02 18.73 18.62
CA THR A 61 -3.76 20.12 18.25
C THR A 61 -2.29 20.29 17.87
N ILE A 62 -2.03 20.93 16.75
CA ILE A 62 -0.70 21.21 16.22
C ILE A 62 -0.53 22.73 16.18
N ASP A 63 0.41 23.23 16.96
CA ASP A 63 0.71 24.66 17.02
C ASP A 63 1.58 25.07 15.81
N THR A 64 1.18 26.12 15.12
CA THR A 64 1.94 26.73 14.04
C THR A 64 2.05 28.26 14.26
N PRO A 65 2.99 28.95 13.61
CA PRO A 65 3.07 30.43 13.70
C PRO A 65 1.84 31.16 13.16
N TYR A 66 0.97 30.43 12.43
CA TYR A 66 -0.25 30.97 11.82
C TYR A 66 -1.52 30.57 12.60
N GLY A 67 -1.36 29.94 13.78
CA GLY A 67 -2.44 29.42 14.61
C GLY A 67 -2.47 27.89 14.61
N GLU A 68 -3.44 27.33 15.27
CA GLU A 68 -3.58 25.90 15.50
C GLU A 68 -4.23 25.17 14.34
N LEU A 69 -3.75 23.94 14.07
CA LEU A 69 -4.48 22.91 13.33
C LEU A 69 -5.05 21.91 14.34
N THR A 70 -6.30 21.54 14.21
CA THR A 70 -6.94 20.62 15.15
C THR A 70 -7.67 19.51 14.40
N ARG A 71 -7.41 18.25 14.78
CA ARG A 71 -8.15 17.08 14.31
C ARG A 71 -8.72 16.28 15.49
N GLU A 72 -9.84 15.64 15.24
CA GLU A 72 -10.45 14.71 16.19
C GLU A 72 -10.27 13.28 15.69
N ILE A 73 -9.86 12.40 16.58
CA ILE A 73 -9.83 10.97 16.33
C ILE A 73 -10.77 10.24 17.28
N ARG A 74 -11.43 9.20 16.78
CA ARG A 74 -12.34 8.36 17.56
C ARG A 74 -11.96 6.88 17.47
N LEU A 75 -12.15 6.18 18.58
CA LEU A 75 -12.04 4.74 18.64
C LEU A 75 -13.29 4.13 17.98
N THR A 76 -13.09 3.38 16.91
CA THR A 76 -14.18 2.71 16.18
C THR A 76 -14.49 1.32 16.76
N SER A 77 -15.58 0.69 16.31
CA SER A 77 -16.03 -0.63 16.82
C SER A 77 -14.99 -1.74 16.62
N ASP A 78 -14.15 -1.62 15.59
CA ASP A 78 -13.00 -2.50 15.32
C ASP A 78 -11.76 -2.19 16.16
N ARG A 79 -11.90 -1.33 17.19
CA ARG A 79 -10.84 -0.92 18.11
C ARG A 79 -9.68 -0.13 17.49
N ASN A 80 -9.89 0.46 16.33
CA ASN A 80 -8.93 1.33 15.67
C ASN A 80 -9.27 2.82 15.87
N TRP A 81 -8.23 3.65 16.10
CA TRP A 81 -8.38 5.09 16.15
C TRP A 81 -8.45 5.65 14.73
N ARG A 82 -9.55 6.31 14.37
CA ARG A 82 -9.76 6.90 13.05
C ARG A 82 -10.09 8.37 13.15
N THR A 83 -9.70 9.15 12.14
CA THR A 83 -10.05 10.57 12.06
C THR A 83 -11.57 10.73 11.87
N SER A 84 -12.22 11.39 12.81
CA SER A 84 -13.64 11.77 12.73
C SER A 84 -13.83 13.21 12.25
N ARG A 85 -12.81 14.05 12.44
CA ARG A 85 -12.78 15.42 11.91
C ARG A 85 -11.37 15.77 11.46
N SER A 86 -11.22 15.99 10.15
CA SER A 86 -9.99 16.45 9.50
C SER A 86 -9.63 17.89 9.93
N CYS A 87 -8.35 18.25 9.80
CA CYS A 87 -7.85 19.54 10.29
C CYS A 87 -7.75 20.63 9.21
N ILE A 88 -7.77 20.30 7.92
CA ILE A 88 -7.67 21.27 6.84
C ILE A 88 -9.04 21.46 6.19
N LYS A 89 -9.62 22.67 6.31
CA LYS A 89 -10.93 23.03 5.75
C LYS A 89 -10.95 24.39 5.10
N THR A 90 -9.99 25.22 5.41
CA THR A 90 -9.93 26.60 4.96
C THR A 90 -8.59 26.93 4.33
N ARG A 91 -8.52 28.03 3.59
CA ARG A 91 -7.26 28.57 3.05
C ARG A 91 -6.20 28.77 4.13
N GLU A 92 -6.62 29.25 5.31
CA GLU A 92 -5.69 29.46 6.44
C GLU A 92 -5.15 28.11 6.98
N ASP A 93 -5.97 27.06 6.97
CA ASP A 93 -5.51 25.73 7.39
C ASP A 93 -4.52 25.13 6.39
N ILE A 94 -4.73 25.36 5.08
CA ILE A 94 -3.75 24.97 4.04
C ILE A 94 -2.38 25.61 4.32
N LYS A 95 -2.35 26.91 4.63
CA LYS A 95 -1.13 27.63 4.97
C LYS A 95 -0.43 27.06 6.22
N LYS A 96 -1.21 26.74 7.26
CA LYS A 96 -0.67 26.10 8.49
C LYS A 96 -0.10 24.72 8.17
N ALA A 97 -0.80 23.91 7.38
CA ALA A 97 -0.35 22.58 6.97
C ALA A 97 0.90 22.65 6.09
N THR A 98 0.99 23.57 5.15
CA THR A 98 2.19 23.81 4.34
C THR A 98 3.40 24.13 5.23
N TRP A 99 3.22 24.99 6.23
CA TRP A 99 4.28 25.26 7.21
C TRP A 99 4.65 24.02 8.02
N LEU A 100 3.68 23.23 8.45
CA LEU A 100 3.93 22.00 9.17
C LEU A 100 4.77 21.02 8.36
N PHE A 101 4.39 20.73 7.10
CA PHE A 101 5.12 19.79 6.26
C PHE A 101 6.53 20.30 5.92
N ARG A 102 6.77 21.60 5.78
CA ARG A 102 8.11 22.18 5.69
C ARG A 102 8.95 22.04 6.97
N ASN A 103 8.33 21.69 8.09
CA ASN A 103 8.97 21.38 9.36
C ASN A 103 8.82 19.90 9.76
N THR A 104 8.48 19.06 8.79
CA THR A 104 8.35 17.61 8.92
C THR A 104 9.41 16.94 8.06
N GLU A 105 9.98 15.86 8.53
CA GLU A 105 10.96 15.08 7.80
C GLU A 105 10.67 13.60 8.00
N PHE A 106 10.49 12.89 6.90
CA PHE A 106 10.47 11.44 6.89
C PHE A 106 11.89 10.91 6.75
N TYR A 107 12.19 9.80 7.40
CA TYR A 107 13.53 9.21 7.40
C TYR A 107 13.48 7.69 7.46
N PHE A 108 14.54 7.04 7.03
CA PHE A 108 14.66 5.59 7.05
C PHE A 108 15.26 5.12 8.38
N ILE A 109 14.65 4.09 8.98
CA ILE A 109 15.12 3.45 10.21
C ILE A 109 15.70 2.10 9.85
N GLU A 110 17.00 2.10 9.53
CA GLU A 110 17.74 0.91 9.09
C GLU A 110 17.64 -0.24 10.11
N GLU A 111 17.69 0.06 11.42
CA GLU A 111 17.55 -0.95 12.48
C GLU A 111 16.23 -1.71 12.40
N ASN A 112 15.12 -1.02 12.06
CA ASN A 112 13.81 -1.66 11.91
C ASN A 112 13.77 -2.51 10.64
N PHE A 113 14.41 -2.05 9.56
CA PHE A 113 14.56 -2.86 8.35
C PHE A 113 15.36 -4.14 8.63
N ASP A 114 16.51 -4.04 9.30
CA ASP A 114 17.34 -5.19 9.66
C ASP A 114 16.60 -6.20 10.57
N LYS A 115 15.76 -5.71 11.50
CA LYS A 115 14.87 -6.57 12.30
C LYS A 115 13.84 -7.29 11.43
N GLY A 116 13.26 -6.58 10.47
CA GLY A 116 12.29 -7.14 9.54
C GLY A 116 12.90 -8.16 8.59
N ASP A 117 14.08 -7.88 8.03
CA ASP A 117 14.83 -8.79 7.19
C ASP A 117 15.15 -10.10 7.93
N LYS A 118 15.64 -9.97 9.17
CA LYS A 118 15.87 -11.13 10.03
C LYS A 118 14.59 -11.90 10.37
N PHE A 119 13.47 -11.22 10.55
CA PHE A 119 12.17 -11.84 10.87
C PHE A 119 11.63 -12.61 9.67
N ILE A 120 11.69 -12.05 8.47
CA ILE A 120 11.30 -12.70 7.23
C ILE A 120 12.26 -13.88 6.92
N GLY A 121 13.56 -13.64 7.05
CA GLY A 121 14.60 -14.66 6.80
C GLY A 121 14.54 -15.16 5.36
N ASP A 122 14.58 -16.47 5.18
CA ASP A 122 14.53 -17.14 3.87
C ASP A 122 13.12 -17.32 3.30
N ARG A 123 12.09 -16.80 3.98
CA ARG A 123 10.69 -16.89 3.53
C ARG A 123 10.35 -15.92 2.39
N GLY A 124 11.20 -14.93 2.13
CA GLY A 124 10.95 -13.97 1.05
C GLY A 124 11.85 -12.77 1.06
N GLU A 125 11.50 -11.77 0.27
CA GLU A 125 12.24 -10.51 0.16
C GLU A 125 11.58 -9.44 1.05
N PRO A 126 12.31 -8.84 2.01
CA PRO A 126 11.77 -7.85 2.91
C PRO A 126 11.36 -6.58 2.16
N GLN A 127 10.12 -6.18 2.38
CA GLN A 127 9.51 -5.00 1.76
C GLN A 127 8.78 -4.17 2.81
N PHE A 128 8.57 -2.90 2.48
CA PHE A 128 7.75 -1.98 3.28
C PHE A 128 7.09 -0.93 2.40
N PHE A 129 6.05 -0.30 2.92
CA PHE A 129 5.33 0.75 2.23
C PHE A 129 6.03 2.10 2.40
N LEU A 130 6.23 2.81 1.30
CA LEU A 130 6.54 4.22 1.32
C LEU A 130 5.32 5.06 1.71
N PRO A 131 5.51 6.29 2.21
CA PRO A 131 4.41 7.24 2.33
C PRO A 131 3.73 7.44 0.97
N ARG A 132 2.42 7.60 1.01
CA ARG A 132 1.60 7.84 -0.18
C ARG A 132 2.01 9.10 -0.93
N SER A 133 1.63 9.21 -2.20
CA SER A 133 1.74 10.46 -2.95
C SER A 133 1.10 11.62 -2.18
N PRO A 134 1.56 12.87 -2.37
CA PRO A 134 0.99 14.03 -1.67
C PRO A 134 -0.53 14.15 -1.80
N TYR A 135 -1.06 13.90 -3.00
CA TYR A 135 -2.50 13.87 -3.25
C TYR A 135 -3.21 12.86 -2.35
N GLN A 136 -2.76 11.62 -2.34
CA GLN A 136 -3.35 10.54 -1.53
C GLN A 136 -3.15 10.79 -0.03
N SER A 137 -1.99 11.29 0.39
CA SER A 137 -1.69 11.62 1.79
C SER A 137 -2.66 12.65 2.37
N LEU A 138 -3.20 13.56 1.55
CA LEU A 138 -4.11 14.58 2.02
C LEU A 138 -5.49 14.03 2.39
N HIS A 139 -6.02 13.04 1.64
CA HIS A 139 -7.42 12.64 1.81
C HIS A 139 -7.64 11.18 2.23
N VAL A 140 -6.70 10.28 1.96
CA VAL A 140 -6.85 8.89 2.40
C VAL A 140 -6.82 8.85 3.93
N ASP A 141 -7.74 8.10 4.51
CA ASP A 141 -8.01 8.05 5.96
C ASP A 141 -8.52 9.38 6.55
N SER A 142 -8.86 10.36 5.70
CA SER A 142 -9.36 11.69 6.09
C SER A 142 -8.48 12.41 7.12
N SER A 143 -7.18 12.06 7.17
CA SER A 143 -6.30 12.57 8.23
C SER A 143 -6.09 14.08 8.15
N TRP A 144 -5.97 14.62 6.95
CA TRP A 144 -5.74 16.04 6.73
C TRP A 144 -6.98 16.72 6.17
N MET A 145 -7.58 16.18 5.12
CA MET A 145 -8.76 16.70 4.42
C MET A 145 -9.74 15.55 4.14
N THR A 146 -11.00 15.85 3.92
CA THR A 146 -11.88 14.92 3.20
C THR A 146 -11.57 14.98 1.70
N LEU A 147 -11.95 13.96 0.93
CA LEU A 147 -11.82 14.01 -0.53
C LEU A 147 -12.61 15.17 -1.13
N GLU A 148 -13.79 15.46 -0.58
CA GLU A 148 -14.63 16.59 -1.01
C GLU A 148 -13.93 17.92 -0.78
N ASP A 149 -13.40 18.16 0.42
CA ASP A 149 -12.64 19.37 0.76
C ASP A 149 -11.43 19.56 -0.16
N LEU A 150 -10.71 18.45 -0.48
CA LEU A 150 -9.58 18.49 -1.39
C LEU A 150 -9.98 18.88 -2.81
N ILE A 151 -11.08 18.32 -3.34
CA ILE A 151 -11.58 18.65 -4.69
C ILE A 151 -11.97 20.15 -4.78
N TYR A 152 -12.68 20.66 -3.77
CA TYR A 152 -12.99 22.09 -3.72
C TYR A 152 -11.72 22.95 -3.61
N ALA A 153 -10.78 22.56 -2.76
CA ALA A 153 -9.53 23.32 -2.60
C ALA A 153 -8.67 23.32 -3.87
N ILE A 154 -8.59 22.20 -4.61
CA ILE A 154 -7.90 22.13 -5.91
C ILE A 154 -8.56 23.11 -6.91
N THR A 155 -9.89 23.26 -6.86
CA THR A 155 -10.63 24.11 -7.78
C THR A 155 -10.49 25.61 -7.42
N ASP A 156 -10.63 25.92 -6.14
CA ASP A 156 -10.75 27.30 -5.65
C ASP A 156 -9.39 27.90 -5.24
N LEU A 157 -8.43 27.07 -4.84
CA LEU A 157 -7.13 27.43 -4.28
C LEU A 157 -5.98 26.59 -4.89
N PRO A 158 -5.90 26.47 -6.23
CA PRO A 158 -4.97 25.55 -6.89
C PRO A 158 -3.50 25.78 -6.50
N SER A 159 -3.07 27.04 -6.44
CA SER A 159 -1.68 27.37 -6.10
C SER A 159 -1.31 27.00 -4.67
N GLU A 160 -2.24 27.19 -3.72
CA GLU A 160 -2.01 26.87 -2.32
C GLU A 160 -1.98 25.35 -2.08
N ILE A 161 -2.82 24.61 -2.79
CA ILE A 161 -2.81 23.13 -2.74
C ILE A 161 -1.55 22.56 -3.39
N GLU A 162 -1.12 23.12 -4.53
CA GLU A 162 0.14 22.73 -5.16
C GLU A 162 1.34 22.99 -4.23
N GLU A 163 1.37 24.16 -3.56
CA GLU A 163 2.39 24.48 -2.56
C GLU A 163 2.39 23.49 -1.38
N LEU A 164 1.20 23.09 -0.90
CA LEU A 164 1.06 22.09 0.15
C LEU A 164 1.55 20.72 -0.31
N MET A 165 1.14 20.27 -1.50
CA MET A 165 1.60 18.98 -2.06
C MET A 165 3.13 18.97 -2.28
N ASN A 166 3.72 20.08 -2.73
CA ASN A 166 5.16 20.20 -2.85
C ASN A 166 5.86 20.09 -1.48
N ALA A 167 5.33 20.76 -0.46
CA ALA A 167 5.88 20.66 0.90
C ALA A 167 5.80 19.23 1.47
N ILE A 168 4.74 18.49 1.15
CA ILE A 168 4.62 17.07 1.50
C ILE A 168 5.69 16.25 0.77
N ASP A 169 5.84 16.41 -0.55
CA ASP A 169 6.83 15.68 -1.33
C ASP A 169 8.27 16.00 -0.88
N GLU A 170 8.59 17.26 -0.59
CA GLU A 170 9.88 17.69 -0.06
C GLU A 170 10.18 17.04 1.31
N SER A 171 9.16 16.83 2.15
CA SER A 171 9.33 16.17 3.44
C SER A 171 9.81 14.72 3.34
N TYR A 172 9.69 14.09 2.16
CA TYR A 172 10.15 12.73 1.86
C TYR A 172 11.59 12.66 1.35
N ASP A 173 12.24 13.78 0.98
CA ASP A 173 13.54 13.77 0.30
C ASP A 173 14.59 12.98 1.07
N ARG A 174 14.71 13.21 2.37
CA ARG A 174 15.66 12.48 3.22
C ARG A 174 15.39 10.97 3.26
N LEU A 175 14.12 10.57 3.35
CA LEU A 175 13.75 9.16 3.36
C LEU A 175 14.27 8.44 2.10
N TYR A 176 14.06 9.05 0.93
CA TYR A 176 14.53 8.48 -0.34
C TYR A 176 16.05 8.44 -0.45
N GLU A 177 16.76 9.50 0.00
CA GLU A 177 18.22 9.53 0.03
C GLU A 177 18.80 8.44 0.94
N GLU A 178 18.23 8.26 2.14
CA GLU A 178 18.68 7.24 3.09
C GLU A 178 18.40 5.82 2.57
N ILE A 179 17.23 5.56 1.97
CA ILE A 179 16.92 4.29 1.30
C ILE A 179 17.93 4.00 0.20
N ILE A 180 18.24 4.97 -0.65
CA ILE A 180 19.22 4.84 -1.73
C ILE A 180 20.62 4.53 -1.20
N SER A 181 20.99 5.11 -0.06
CA SER A 181 22.27 4.80 0.59
C SER A 181 22.33 3.35 1.12
N CYS A 182 21.18 2.75 1.38
CA CYS A 182 21.03 1.35 1.84
C CYS A 182 20.64 0.37 0.69
N ARG A 183 20.85 0.72 -0.57
CA ARG A 183 20.45 -0.08 -1.75
C ARG A 183 21.01 -1.50 -1.78
N ASP A 184 22.09 -1.77 -1.10
CA ASP A 184 22.68 -3.12 -1.00
C ASP A 184 21.81 -4.07 -0.14
N LYS A 185 20.93 -3.50 0.71
CA LYS A 185 19.96 -4.20 1.56
C LYS A 185 18.54 -4.07 1.01
N VAL A 186 18.11 -2.85 0.70
CA VAL A 186 16.75 -2.55 0.21
C VAL A 186 16.73 -2.76 -1.29
N ARG A 187 16.21 -3.91 -1.73
CA ARG A 187 16.15 -4.28 -3.16
C ARG A 187 14.81 -4.02 -3.82
N ILE A 188 13.74 -4.10 -3.06
CA ILE A 188 12.36 -3.92 -3.55
C ILE A 188 11.59 -3.05 -2.57
N ILE A 189 10.78 -2.14 -3.11
CA ILE A 189 9.98 -1.22 -2.32
C ILE A 189 8.57 -1.04 -2.88
N ASN A 190 7.60 -0.87 -2.00
CA ASN A 190 6.20 -0.68 -2.36
C ASN A 190 5.77 0.78 -2.22
N PHE A 191 5.14 1.31 -3.27
CA PHE A 191 4.37 2.55 -3.22
C PHE A 191 2.97 2.21 -2.71
N GLY A 192 2.75 2.44 -1.41
CA GLY A 192 1.53 2.06 -0.69
C GLY A 192 0.35 2.99 -0.97
N GLU A 193 0.00 3.17 -2.23
CA GLU A 193 -1.19 3.92 -2.62
C GLU A 193 -2.46 3.13 -2.28
N ASN A 194 -3.60 3.80 -2.29
CA ASN A 194 -4.91 3.17 -2.12
C ASN A 194 -5.81 3.77 -3.20
N ILE A 195 -5.83 3.13 -4.37
CA ILE A 195 -6.43 3.68 -5.58
C ILE A 195 -7.69 2.90 -5.93
N ASP A 196 -8.85 3.57 -5.76
CA ASP A 196 -10.07 3.21 -6.48
C ASP A 196 -10.27 4.23 -7.61
N ALA A 197 -10.18 3.76 -8.86
CA ALA A 197 -10.20 4.63 -10.02
C ALA A 197 -11.56 5.28 -10.30
N TYR A 198 -12.64 4.86 -9.64
CA TYR A 198 -13.94 5.55 -9.72
C TYR A 198 -14.03 6.73 -8.75
N LEU A 199 -13.26 6.72 -7.68
CA LEU A 199 -13.15 7.84 -6.76
C LEU A 199 -12.10 8.86 -7.21
N LEU A 200 -11.17 8.44 -8.05
CA LEU A 200 -10.08 9.24 -8.57
C LEU A 200 -10.39 9.77 -9.96
N SER A 201 -10.50 11.08 -10.13
CA SER A 201 -10.58 11.69 -11.47
C SER A 201 -9.33 11.36 -12.29
N LEU A 202 -9.50 10.95 -13.57
CA LEU A 202 -8.37 10.76 -14.49
C LEU A 202 -7.50 12.02 -14.62
N LYS A 203 -8.11 13.20 -14.55
CA LYS A 203 -7.38 14.46 -14.54
C LYS A 203 -6.41 14.54 -13.34
N TYR A 204 -6.87 14.22 -12.15
CA TYR A 204 -6.02 14.27 -10.95
C TYR A 204 -4.99 13.14 -10.92
N PHE A 205 -5.33 11.98 -11.48
CA PHE A 205 -4.40 10.89 -11.71
C PHE A 205 -3.21 11.36 -12.57
N GLU A 206 -3.48 11.97 -13.72
CA GLU A 206 -2.46 12.47 -14.66
C GLU A 206 -1.68 13.68 -14.10
N GLU A 207 -2.36 14.56 -13.35
CA GLU A 207 -1.79 15.85 -12.90
C GLU A 207 -0.98 15.72 -11.61
N TYR A 208 -1.41 14.87 -10.65
CA TYR A 208 -0.80 14.81 -9.32
C TYR A 208 -0.11 13.48 -9.00
N LEU A 209 -0.64 12.35 -9.46
CA LEU A 209 -0.09 11.05 -9.09
C LEU A 209 1.06 10.63 -10.01
N VAL A 210 0.82 10.61 -11.31
CA VAL A 210 1.82 10.16 -12.30
C VAL A 210 3.13 10.93 -12.19
N PRO A 211 3.16 12.28 -12.12
CA PRO A 211 4.42 13.03 -12.00
C PRO A 211 5.19 12.73 -10.71
N PHE A 212 4.50 12.57 -9.58
CA PHE A 212 5.12 12.15 -8.32
C PHE A 212 5.75 10.76 -8.45
N TRP A 213 5.01 9.80 -9.00
CA TRP A 213 5.52 8.45 -9.19
C TRP A 213 6.70 8.41 -10.15
N GLU A 214 6.66 9.14 -11.26
CA GLU A 214 7.81 9.26 -12.18
C GLU A 214 9.05 9.82 -11.49
N LYS A 215 8.89 10.88 -10.72
CA LYS A 215 9.98 11.48 -9.95
C LYS A 215 10.60 10.46 -9.01
N ARG A 216 9.78 9.84 -8.15
CA ARG A 216 10.24 9.02 -7.02
C ARG A 216 10.66 7.61 -7.43
N SER A 217 9.92 6.95 -8.33
CA SER A 217 10.34 5.62 -8.81
C SER A 217 11.61 5.70 -9.65
N ASN A 218 11.78 6.72 -10.50
CA ASN A 218 13.02 6.91 -11.27
C ASN A 218 14.23 7.20 -10.36
N GLN A 219 14.02 7.88 -9.22
CA GLN A 219 15.06 8.11 -8.23
C GLN A 219 15.56 6.76 -7.65
N LEU A 220 14.67 5.87 -7.25
CA LEU A 220 14.98 4.53 -6.73
C LEU A 220 15.55 3.61 -7.82
N ARG A 221 14.98 3.61 -9.01
CA ARG A 221 15.42 2.78 -10.14
C ARG A 221 16.85 3.08 -10.55
N ARG A 222 17.27 4.37 -10.56
CA ARG A 222 18.68 4.76 -10.83
C ARG A 222 19.65 4.20 -9.80
N ALA A 223 19.19 3.90 -8.60
CA ALA A 223 19.97 3.24 -7.56
C ALA A 223 19.94 1.70 -7.65
N GLY A 224 19.20 1.12 -8.60
CA GLY A 224 19.03 -0.32 -8.77
C GLY A 224 17.99 -0.95 -7.85
N ILE A 225 17.10 -0.14 -7.28
CA ILE A 225 16.00 -0.61 -6.42
C ILE A 225 14.76 -0.81 -7.29
N TYR A 226 14.18 -2.01 -7.24
CA TYR A 226 12.91 -2.33 -7.90
C TYR A 226 11.73 -1.70 -7.17
N THR A 227 10.72 -1.32 -7.94
CA THR A 227 9.53 -0.68 -7.38
C THR A 227 8.26 -1.33 -7.87
N HIS A 228 7.29 -1.45 -6.99
CA HIS A 228 5.93 -1.78 -7.37
C HIS A 228 4.94 -0.86 -6.66
N ILE A 229 3.73 -0.80 -7.18
CA ILE A 229 2.66 0.03 -6.63
C ILE A 229 1.47 -0.84 -6.26
N HIS A 230 0.86 -0.53 -5.12
CA HIS A 230 -0.38 -1.13 -4.67
C HIS A 230 -1.57 -0.40 -5.29
N ILE A 231 -2.36 -1.12 -6.10
CA ILE A 231 -3.58 -0.63 -6.76
C ILE A 231 -4.67 -1.63 -6.42
N ASP A 232 -5.49 -1.29 -5.45
CA ASP A 232 -6.65 -2.08 -5.06
C ASP A 232 -7.97 -1.48 -5.59
N GLY A 233 -9.08 -2.16 -5.35
CA GLY A 233 -10.39 -1.70 -5.79
C GLY A 233 -10.61 -1.80 -7.30
N HIS A 234 -11.42 -0.88 -7.82
CA HIS A 234 -11.77 -0.82 -9.23
C HIS A 234 -10.72 -0.03 -10.02
N PHE A 235 -10.21 -0.60 -11.10
CA PHE A 235 -9.14 0.04 -11.87
C PHE A 235 -9.39 0.14 -13.39
N ARG A 236 -10.59 -0.22 -13.88
CA ARG A 236 -10.94 -0.12 -15.30
C ARG A 236 -10.68 1.29 -15.90
N PRO A 237 -10.98 2.41 -15.24
CA PRO A 237 -10.71 3.74 -15.79
C PRO A 237 -9.23 4.02 -16.06
N ILE A 238 -8.32 3.42 -15.28
CA ILE A 238 -6.87 3.60 -15.44
C ILE A 238 -6.18 2.44 -16.17
N LEU A 239 -6.92 1.42 -16.61
CA LEU A 239 -6.39 0.22 -17.25
C LEU A 239 -5.40 0.53 -18.39
N LYS A 240 -5.74 1.48 -19.27
CA LYS A 240 -4.90 1.87 -20.41
C LYS A 240 -3.55 2.48 -20.03
N TYR A 241 -3.39 2.96 -18.78
CA TYR A 241 -2.16 3.56 -18.29
C TYR A 241 -1.20 2.56 -17.67
N LEU A 242 -1.66 1.35 -17.29
CA LEU A 242 -0.88 0.40 -16.48
C LEU A 242 0.50 0.11 -17.06
N LYS A 243 0.60 -0.11 -18.38
CA LYS A 243 1.89 -0.41 -19.05
C LYS A 243 2.89 0.75 -18.97
N ASP A 244 2.39 1.99 -18.91
CA ASP A 244 3.20 3.21 -18.95
C ASP A 244 3.53 3.74 -17.55
N LEU A 245 2.95 3.16 -16.49
CA LEU A 245 3.30 3.53 -15.12
C LEU A 245 4.79 3.26 -14.83
N PRO A 246 5.47 4.13 -14.06
CA PRO A 246 6.91 4.06 -13.88
C PRO A 246 7.37 3.00 -12.85
N PHE A 247 6.70 1.86 -12.77
CA PHE A 247 6.98 0.79 -11.83
C PHE A 247 7.40 -0.50 -12.53
N ASP A 248 8.17 -1.33 -11.85
CA ASP A 248 8.59 -2.64 -12.35
C ASP A 248 7.48 -3.69 -12.15
N GLY A 249 6.65 -3.49 -11.11
CA GLY A 249 5.53 -4.37 -10.80
C GLY A 249 4.25 -3.63 -10.42
N LEU A 250 3.13 -4.33 -10.55
CA LEU A 250 1.80 -3.87 -10.12
C LEU A 250 1.24 -4.90 -9.16
N GLU A 251 0.85 -4.44 -7.98
CA GLU A 251 0.34 -5.27 -6.89
C GLU A 251 -1.15 -5.04 -6.68
N ALA A 252 -1.81 -6.08 -6.22
CA ALA A 252 -3.22 -6.08 -5.82
C ALA A 252 -4.23 -5.77 -6.94
N LEU A 253 -3.82 -5.82 -8.22
CA LEU A 253 -4.77 -5.73 -9.32
C LEU A 253 -5.76 -6.90 -9.23
N THR A 254 -6.94 -6.62 -8.71
CA THR A 254 -7.97 -7.62 -8.45
C THR A 254 -8.90 -7.76 -9.65
N PRO A 255 -8.91 -8.92 -10.35
CA PRO A 255 -9.84 -9.14 -11.46
C PRO A 255 -11.25 -9.49 -10.98
N GLU A 256 -12.20 -9.61 -11.91
CA GLU A 256 -13.48 -10.21 -11.62
C GLU A 256 -13.33 -11.60 -10.95
N PRO A 257 -14.21 -11.95 -9.99
CA PRO A 257 -15.49 -11.31 -9.67
C PRO A 257 -15.43 -10.24 -8.56
N GLN A 258 -14.27 -9.92 -8.00
CA GLN A 258 -14.13 -8.90 -6.96
C GLN A 258 -13.90 -7.50 -7.55
N GLY A 259 -13.02 -7.41 -8.55
CA GLY A 259 -12.76 -6.17 -9.30
C GLY A 259 -13.68 -6.02 -10.50
N ASP A 260 -13.30 -5.14 -11.42
CA ASP A 260 -14.10 -4.74 -12.59
C ASP A 260 -13.43 -5.03 -13.95
N VAL A 261 -12.32 -5.80 -13.94
CA VAL A 261 -11.52 -6.09 -15.13
C VAL A 261 -11.32 -7.60 -15.28
N LEU A 262 -11.42 -8.13 -16.49
CA LEU A 262 -11.11 -9.52 -16.77
C LEU A 262 -9.58 -9.77 -16.74
N ILE A 263 -9.17 -10.97 -16.38
CA ILE A 263 -7.73 -11.37 -16.33
C ILE A 263 -7.07 -11.18 -17.70
N GLU A 264 -7.79 -11.46 -18.79
CA GLU A 264 -7.31 -11.27 -20.16
C GLU A 264 -7.08 -9.80 -20.49
N GLU A 265 -7.97 -8.92 -20.07
CA GLU A 265 -7.80 -7.47 -20.22
C GLU A 265 -6.58 -6.97 -19.42
N MET A 266 -6.41 -7.45 -18.18
CA MET A 266 -5.21 -7.14 -17.42
C MET A 266 -3.94 -7.50 -18.20
N LYS A 267 -3.88 -8.70 -18.79
CA LYS A 267 -2.74 -9.15 -19.59
C LYS A 267 -2.46 -8.26 -20.79
N GLU A 268 -3.50 -7.77 -21.45
CA GLU A 268 -3.36 -6.88 -22.61
C GLU A 268 -2.73 -5.53 -22.22
N TYR A 269 -3.05 -5.01 -21.04
CA TYR A 269 -2.68 -3.65 -20.63
C TYR A 269 -1.51 -3.55 -19.64
N ILE A 270 -1.09 -4.64 -18.99
CA ILE A 270 0.00 -4.59 -18.00
C ILE A 270 1.40 -4.41 -18.63
N GLY A 271 1.53 -4.74 -19.92
CA GLY A 271 2.83 -4.68 -20.62
C GLY A 271 3.83 -5.70 -20.08
N ASP A 272 5.06 -5.24 -19.88
CA ASP A 272 6.18 -6.05 -19.40
C ASP A 272 6.36 -6.08 -17.89
N LYS A 273 5.41 -5.55 -17.13
CA LYS A 273 5.48 -5.49 -15.67
C LYS A 273 5.25 -6.85 -15.01
N VAL A 274 5.76 -7.00 -13.82
CA VAL A 274 5.47 -8.15 -12.96
C VAL A 274 4.10 -7.92 -12.31
N LEU A 275 3.20 -8.89 -12.43
CA LEU A 275 1.98 -8.93 -11.63
C LEU A 275 2.31 -9.54 -10.26
N LEU A 276 2.02 -8.80 -9.19
CA LEU A 276 2.08 -9.30 -7.82
C LEU A 276 0.64 -9.55 -7.36
N ASP A 277 0.40 -10.75 -6.83
CA ASP A 277 -0.91 -11.23 -6.36
C ASP A 277 -1.86 -11.64 -7.51
N GLY A 278 -3.05 -11.05 -7.59
CA GLY A 278 -4.00 -11.27 -8.69
C GLY A 278 -5.14 -12.25 -8.38
N ILE A 279 -5.07 -13.06 -7.31
CA ILE A 279 -6.19 -13.93 -6.92
C ILE A 279 -7.20 -13.11 -6.10
N PRO A 280 -8.46 -12.97 -6.55
CA PRO A 280 -9.48 -12.28 -5.76
C PRO A 280 -9.68 -12.90 -4.39
N ALA A 281 -9.58 -12.10 -3.33
CA ALA A 281 -9.70 -12.57 -1.95
C ALA A 281 -11.06 -13.21 -1.64
N ILE A 282 -12.13 -12.73 -2.29
CA ILE A 282 -13.48 -13.30 -2.11
C ILE A 282 -13.59 -14.77 -2.56
N LEU A 283 -12.70 -15.25 -3.44
CA LEU A 283 -12.67 -16.66 -3.85
C LEU A 283 -12.28 -17.62 -2.72
N PHE A 284 -11.86 -17.10 -1.58
CA PHE A 284 -11.60 -17.89 -0.38
C PHE A 284 -12.84 -18.07 0.51
N LEU A 285 -13.92 -17.34 0.22
CA LEU A 285 -15.19 -17.49 0.94
C LEU A 285 -15.90 -18.81 0.57
N PRO A 286 -16.64 -19.43 1.50
CA PRO A 286 -17.34 -20.71 1.25
C PRO A 286 -18.38 -20.69 0.13
N ILE A 287 -18.86 -19.50 -0.26
CA ILE A 287 -19.83 -19.34 -1.37
C ILE A 287 -19.24 -19.61 -2.75
N TYR A 288 -17.90 -19.55 -2.87
CA TYR A 288 -17.19 -19.87 -4.11
C TYR A 288 -16.66 -21.30 -4.07
N SER A 289 -16.75 -22.00 -5.18
CA SER A 289 -16.24 -23.35 -5.31
C SER A 289 -14.71 -23.39 -5.40
N ARG A 290 -14.12 -24.54 -5.12
CA ARG A 290 -12.67 -24.74 -5.34
C ARG A 290 -12.31 -24.66 -6.83
N GLU A 291 -13.21 -25.10 -7.71
CA GLU A 291 -13.04 -25.06 -9.16
C GLU A 291 -12.94 -23.62 -9.69
N GLU A 292 -13.71 -22.67 -9.14
CA GLU A 292 -13.62 -21.26 -9.51
C GLU A 292 -12.26 -20.67 -9.12
N LEU A 293 -11.78 -20.93 -7.89
CA LEU A 293 -10.46 -20.52 -7.43
C LEU A 293 -9.36 -21.16 -8.29
N TYR A 294 -9.46 -22.46 -8.60
CA TYR A 294 -8.50 -23.18 -9.43
C TYR A 294 -8.43 -22.58 -10.84
N SER A 295 -9.56 -22.38 -11.47
CA SER A 295 -9.65 -21.80 -12.81
C SER A 295 -9.02 -20.40 -12.87
N CYS A 296 -9.28 -19.56 -11.86
CA CYS A 296 -8.68 -18.24 -11.73
C CYS A 296 -7.14 -18.34 -11.63
N MET A 297 -6.64 -19.17 -10.71
CA MET A 297 -5.21 -19.38 -10.49
C MET A 297 -4.49 -19.88 -11.76
N GLU A 298 -5.01 -20.93 -12.42
CA GLU A 298 -4.42 -21.46 -13.64
C GLU A 298 -4.39 -20.43 -14.77
N LYS A 299 -5.44 -19.61 -14.88
CA LYS A 299 -5.52 -18.56 -15.86
C LYS A 299 -4.46 -17.47 -15.62
N LEU A 300 -4.27 -17.05 -14.36
CA LEU A 300 -3.23 -16.13 -13.97
C LEU A 300 -1.84 -16.69 -14.31
N ILE A 301 -1.55 -17.92 -13.92
CA ILE A 301 -0.25 -18.56 -14.21
C ILE A 301 -0.01 -18.64 -15.71
N ARG A 302 -0.98 -19.12 -16.49
CA ARG A 302 -0.85 -19.26 -17.96
C ARG A 302 -0.58 -17.95 -18.66
N LEU A 303 -1.21 -16.85 -18.23
CA LEU A 303 -1.12 -15.56 -18.90
C LEU A 303 0.07 -14.71 -18.45
N PHE A 304 0.46 -14.80 -17.17
CA PHE A 304 1.47 -13.89 -16.62
C PHE A 304 2.84 -14.54 -16.36
N HIS A 305 2.94 -15.88 -16.27
CA HIS A 305 4.25 -16.52 -16.15
C HIS A 305 5.18 -16.12 -17.31
N PRO A 306 6.49 -15.81 -17.09
CA PRO A 306 7.22 -15.86 -15.82
C PRO A 306 7.16 -14.57 -14.98
N ARG A 307 6.36 -13.59 -15.37
CA ARG A 307 6.25 -12.27 -14.72
C ARG A 307 5.07 -12.24 -13.74
N LEU A 308 5.05 -13.21 -12.83
CA LEU A 308 4.02 -13.39 -11.82
C LEU A 308 4.63 -13.76 -10.47
N ILE A 309 4.24 -13.05 -9.45
CA ILE A 309 4.35 -13.46 -8.05
C ILE A 309 2.92 -13.74 -7.60
N LEU A 310 2.52 -15.01 -7.64
CA LEU A 310 1.16 -15.42 -7.35
C LEU A 310 0.81 -15.20 -5.88
N GLY A 311 -0.26 -14.51 -5.62
CA GLY A 311 -0.76 -14.23 -4.28
C GLY A 311 -2.22 -13.79 -4.29
N ILE A 312 -2.73 -13.52 -3.12
CA ILE A 312 -4.08 -13.00 -2.91
C ILE A 312 -4.02 -11.49 -3.04
N SER A 313 -4.85 -10.92 -3.90
CA SER A 313 -4.75 -9.50 -4.26
C SER A 313 -5.13 -8.53 -3.15
N ASP A 314 -5.73 -9.02 -2.07
CA ASP A 314 -6.11 -8.23 -0.90
C ASP A 314 -6.14 -9.13 0.34
N GLU A 315 -6.62 -8.61 1.46
CA GLU A 315 -6.82 -9.38 2.68
C GLU A 315 -7.95 -10.40 2.51
N ILE A 316 -7.74 -11.61 3.01
CA ILE A 316 -8.81 -12.62 3.05
C ILE A 316 -9.92 -12.09 3.96
N PRO A 317 -11.19 -12.07 3.48
CA PRO A 317 -12.30 -11.54 4.24
C PRO A 317 -12.49 -12.24 5.60
N GLU A 318 -13.07 -11.52 6.57
CA GLU A 318 -13.49 -12.13 7.83
C GLU A 318 -14.48 -13.27 7.60
N GLY A 319 -14.41 -14.29 8.45
CA GLY A 319 -15.30 -15.45 8.36
C GLY A 319 -14.82 -16.55 7.41
N VAL A 320 -13.59 -16.44 6.90
CA VAL A 320 -12.93 -17.57 6.26
C VAL A 320 -12.65 -18.64 7.31
N ASP A 321 -13.23 -19.80 7.12
CA ASP A 321 -13.08 -20.97 7.97
C ASP A 321 -11.82 -21.80 7.62
N GLU A 322 -11.75 -23.04 8.16
CA GLU A 322 -10.66 -23.96 7.84
C GLU A 322 -10.53 -24.25 6.34
N GLU A 323 -11.62 -24.23 5.61
CA GLU A 323 -11.64 -24.43 4.16
C GLU A 323 -10.84 -23.35 3.44
N GLY A 324 -10.93 -22.08 3.87
CA GLY A 324 -10.12 -21.00 3.29
C GLY A 324 -8.63 -21.19 3.51
N ILE A 325 -8.23 -21.65 4.69
CA ILE A 325 -6.82 -21.98 4.98
C ILE A 325 -6.34 -23.16 4.14
N GLU A 326 -7.18 -24.19 3.97
CA GLU A 326 -6.86 -25.34 3.11
C GLU A 326 -6.74 -24.94 1.63
N ARG A 327 -7.49 -23.92 1.17
CA ARG A 327 -7.32 -23.35 -0.18
C ARG A 327 -5.95 -22.68 -0.34
N VAL A 328 -5.46 -21.95 0.66
CA VAL A 328 -4.09 -21.39 0.67
C VAL A 328 -3.06 -22.52 0.59
N ARG A 329 -3.18 -23.54 1.42
CA ARG A 329 -2.29 -24.72 1.43
C ARG A 329 -2.24 -25.37 0.06
N TRP A 330 -3.39 -25.61 -0.52
CA TRP A 330 -3.49 -26.24 -1.83
C TRP A 330 -2.84 -25.40 -2.94
N ILE A 331 -2.98 -24.07 -2.94
CA ILE A 331 -2.29 -23.19 -3.88
C ILE A 331 -0.76 -23.30 -3.71
N SER A 332 -0.27 -23.30 -2.45
CA SER A 332 1.14 -23.49 -2.16
C SER A 332 1.69 -24.80 -2.73
N GLU A 333 0.98 -25.92 -2.50
CA GLU A 333 1.36 -27.24 -3.02
C GLU A 333 1.35 -27.27 -4.56
N TYR A 334 0.36 -26.63 -5.20
CA TYR A 334 0.30 -26.50 -6.64
C TYR A 334 1.51 -25.73 -7.18
N CYS A 335 1.85 -24.59 -6.59
CA CYS A 335 3.00 -23.79 -7.01
C CYS A 335 4.32 -24.55 -6.91
N LYS A 336 4.51 -25.38 -5.87
CA LYS A 336 5.70 -26.24 -5.72
C LYS A 336 5.76 -27.33 -6.79
N SER A 337 4.62 -27.87 -7.18
CA SER A 337 4.52 -28.89 -8.22
C SER A 337 4.63 -28.34 -9.64
N PHE A 338 4.46 -27.02 -9.79
CA PHE A 338 4.50 -26.34 -11.08
C PHE A 338 5.90 -26.46 -11.69
N LYS A 339 6.00 -27.23 -12.76
CA LYS A 339 7.26 -27.38 -13.52
C LYS A 339 7.22 -26.40 -14.68
N THR A 340 8.12 -25.43 -14.66
CA THR A 340 8.45 -24.67 -15.87
C THR A 340 8.91 -25.68 -16.93
N GLY A 341 8.21 -25.76 -18.06
CA GLY A 341 8.58 -26.67 -19.14
C GLY A 341 10.06 -26.45 -19.50
N LYS A 342 10.84 -27.54 -19.54
CA LYS A 342 12.20 -27.47 -20.06
C LYS A 342 12.14 -27.07 -21.53
N GLY A 343 12.31 -25.79 -21.84
CA GLY A 343 12.30 -25.30 -23.22
C GLY A 343 12.31 -23.78 -23.35
N ASP A 344 11.88 -23.06 -22.36
CA ASP A 344 11.84 -21.60 -22.44
C ASP A 344 13.16 -21.01 -21.91
N SER A 345 14.16 -21.00 -22.83
CA SER A 345 15.35 -20.17 -22.64
C SER A 345 14.94 -18.71 -22.82
N TYR A 346 14.54 -18.06 -21.74
CA TYR A 346 14.35 -16.63 -21.72
C TYR A 346 15.71 -15.95 -21.67
N GLY A 347 16.08 -15.32 -22.81
CA GLY A 347 17.21 -14.37 -22.80
C GLY A 347 16.88 -13.21 -21.87
N LEU A 348 17.73 -13.00 -20.88
CA LEU A 348 17.82 -11.80 -20.06
C LEU A 348 18.27 -10.62 -20.92
#